data_1b3bcb7a530f476d5439d6214792501a
#
_entry.id   1b3bcb7a530f476d5439d6214792501a
#
_cell.length_a   1.000
_cell.length_b   1.000
_cell.length_c   1.000
_cell.angle_alpha   90.00
_cell.angle_beta   90.00
_cell.angle_gamma   90.00
#
_symmetry.space_group_name_H-M   'P 1'
#
loop_
_entity.id
_entity.type
_entity.pdbx_description
1 polymer ?
#
loop_
_entity_poly.entity_id
_entity_poly.type
_entity_poly.pdbx_seq_one_letter_code
_entity_poly.pdbx_strand_id
1 'polypeptide(L)'
;LDAISEEINNTIFRLGHAKLGLSAALIGSGMAFRYDLFRDTMADIKAVGGFDRELELTLLYRGKRFYYLPETFVFDEKIQNTGDFSRQRRRWLSAQWHYCQTFAKFLWKALVARNWDFCDKLFQQLSIPRLLLMGFTFLFSVLFTVYRWTWGLKWWLLLVLLAVALLVAVPKRFCTSRLAMALQKIPYTFLLMAGNIFKLRGANKTFIHTRHGVAEK
;
A
#
# COMPACT_ATOMS: atom_id res chain seq x y z
N LEU A 1 3.86 -1.99 -13.93
CA LEU A 1 3.12 -2.44 -12.74
C LEU A 1 3.05 -1.35 -11.68
N ASP A 2 4.15 -0.65 -11.38
CA ASP A 2 4.21 0.30 -10.27
C ASP A 2 3.26 1.49 -10.49
N ALA A 3 3.26 2.10 -11.67
CA ALA A 3 2.33 3.18 -12.00
C ALA A 3 0.85 2.75 -11.89
N ILE A 4 0.50 1.56 -12.38
CA ILE A 4 -0.87 1.02 -12.28
C ILE A 4 -1.23 0.77 -10.80
N SER A 5 -0.29 0.22 -10.03
CA SER A 5 -0.48 0.02 -8.58
C SER A 5 -0.71 1.35 -7.85
N GLU A 6 -0.02 2.41 -8.24
CA GLU A 6 -0.20 3.74 -7.69
C GLU A 6 -1.59 4.31 -8.01
N GLU A 7 -2.05 4.18 -9.25
CA GLU A 7 -3.38 4.64 -9.65
C GLU A 7 -4.51 3.88 -8.93
N ILE A 8 -4.34 2.57 -8.70
CA ILE A 8 -5.28 1.82 -7.87
C ILE A 8 -5.28 2.35 -6.42
N ASN A 9 -4.12 2.75 -5.88
CA ASN A 9 -4.05 3.40 -4.57
C ASN A 9 -4.76 4.77 -4.58
N ASN A 10 -4.57 5.57 -5.63
CA ASN A 10 -5.26 6.84 -5.80
C ASN A 10 -6.78 6.67 -5.81
N THR A 11 -7.26 5.66 -6.53
CA THR A 11 -8.70 5.38 -6.64
C THR A 11 -9.28 4.85 -5.32
N ILE A 12 -8.64 3.88 -4.69
CA ILE A 12 -9.21 3.20 -3.50
C ILE A 12 -8.91 3.99 -2.22
N PHE A 13 -7.62 4.18 -1.88
CA PHE A 13 -7.21 4.67 -0.56
C PHE A 13 -7.16 6.20 -0.44
N ARG A 14 -7.32 6.94 -1.54
CA ARG A 14 -7.38 8.39 -1.53
C ARG A 14 -8.76 8.88 -1.93
N LEU A 15 -9.13 8.76 -3.20
CA LEU A 15 -10.43 9.23 -3.69
C LEU A 15 -11.61 8.48 -3.06
N GLY A 16 -11.53 7.16 -2.99
CA GLY A 16 -12.58 6.30 -2.40
C GLY A 16 -12.79 6.61 -0.92
N HIS A 17 -11.72 6.68 -0.13
CA HIS A 17 -11.80 7.03 1.29
C HIS A 17 -12.34 8.45 1.50
N ALA A 18 -11.86 9.43 0.71
CA ALA A 18 -12.37 10.79 0.76
C ALA A 18 -13.88 10.86 0.48
N LYS A 19 -14.38 10.10 -0.51
CA LYS A 19 -15.82 10.02 -0.82
C LYS A 19 -16.65 9.35 0.28
N LEU A 20 -16.06 8.42 1.03
CA LEU A 20 -16.70 7.79 2.20
C LEU A 20 -16.61 8.65 3.46
N GLY A 21 -16.05 9.86 3.38
CA GLY A 21 -15.87 10.74 4.53
C GLY A 21 -14.72 10.33 5.43
N LEU A 22 -13.83 9.43 4.98
CA LEU A 22 -12.60 9.04 5.68
C LEU A 22 -11.41 9.87 5.19
N SER A 23 -10.33 9.84 5.97
CA SER A 23 -9.09 10.51 5.62
C SER A 23 -8.40 9.84 4.44
N ALA A 24 -7.91 10.64 3.49
CA ALA A 24 -7.12 10.13 2.37
C ALA A 24 -5.75 9.64 2.84
N ALA A 25 -5.21 8.62 2.16
CA ALA A 25 -3.89 8.10 2.47
C ALA A 25 -2.77 9.05 2.01
N LEU A 26 -1.76 9.24 2.86
CA LEU A 26 -0.53 9.94 2.49
C LEU A 26 0.37 9.06 1.61
N ILE A 27 1.21 9.73 0.83
CA ILE A 27 2.32 9.15 0.07
C ILE A 27 3.49 10.10 0.21
N GLY A 28 4.69 9.62 0.29
CA GLY A 28 5.89 10.42 0.53
C GLY A 28 6.17 11.56 -0.46
N SER A 29 5.35 11.72 -1.50
CA SER A 29 5.40 12.81 -2.49
C SER A 29 4.02 13.46 -2.65
N GLY A 30 3.97 14.71 -3.18
CA GLY A 30 2.70 15.39 -3.46
C GLY A 30 1.87 15.71 -2.22
N MET A 31 2.52 16.09 -1.12
CA MET A 31 1.88 16.46 0.13
C MET A 31 2.03 17.94 0.42
N ALA A 32 1.01 18.56 0.99
CA ALA A 32 1.05 19.93 1.50
C ALA A 32 0.52 19.98 2.93
N PHE A 33 1.19 20.72 3.80
CA PHE A 33 0.86 20.85 5.21
C PHE A 33 0.94 22.31 5.67
N ARG A 34 0.21 22.65 6.70
CA ARG A 34 0.52 23.84 7.48
C ARG A 34 1.91 23.69 8.07
N TYR A 35 2.75 24.68 7.87
CA TYR A 35 4.16 24.63 8.28
C TYR A 35 4.35 24.29 9.75
N ASP A 36 3.65 25.00 10.67
CA ASP A 36 3.79 24.77 12.10
C ASP A 36 3.42 23.35 12.52
N LEU A 37 2.28 22.84 12.00
CA LEU A 37 1.83 21.48 12.27
C LEU A 37 2.83 20.43 11.78
N PHE A 38 3.38 20.64 10.59
CA PHE A 38 4.38 19.74 10.01
C PHE A 38 5.67 19.76 10.82
N ARG A 39 6.24 20.94 11.07
CA ARG A 39 7.47 21.14 11.84
C ARG A 39 7.37 20.47 13.21
N ASP A 40 6.30 20.77 13.96
CA ASP A 40 6.14 20.28 15.33
C ASP A 40 5.89 18.76 15.38
N THR A 41 5.21 18.21 14.35
CA THR A 41 5.01 16.76 14.27
C THR A 41 6.29 16.05 13.84
N MET A 42 7.04 16.62 12.88
CA MET A 42 8.31 16.04 12.42
C MET A 42 9.39 16.01 13.48
N ALA A 43 9.37 16.94 14.44
CA ALA A 43 10.29 16.94 15.59
C ALA A 43 10.13 15.67 16.46
N ASP A 44 8.94 15.07 16.50
CA ASP A 44 8.65 13.86 17.27
C ASP A 44 8.91 12.56 16.47
N ILE A 45 9.03 12.64 15.13
CA ILE A 45 9.19 11.46 14.26
C ILE A 45 10.63 10.94 14.32
N LYS A 46 10.76 9.65 14.58
CA LYS A 46 12.03 8.93 14.70
C LYS A 46 12.27 7.93 13.58
N ALA A 47 11.52 8.05 12.48
CA ALA A 47 11.56 7.12 11.38
C ALA A 47 12.95 7.02 10.73
N VAL A 48 13.48 5.82 10.62
CA VAL A 48 14.65 5.51 9.79
C VAL A 48 14.25 5.37 8.32
N GLY A 49 12.99 4.98 8.05
CA GLY A 49 12.41 4.89 6.71
C GLY A 49 10.89 4.83 6.76
N GLY A 50 10.20 5.34 5.71
CA GLY A 50 8.75 5.41 5.69
C GLY A 50 8.20 6.45 6.68
N PHE A 51 8.85 7.60 6.81
CA PHE A 51 8.44 8.70 7.70
C PHE A 51 7.02 9.17 7.40
N ASP A 52 6.58 9.06 6.16
CA ASP A 52 5.24 9.35 5.69
C ASP A 52 4.17 8.53 6.43
N ARG A 53 4.43 7.26 6.73
CA ARG A 53 3.53 6.39 7.48
C ARG A 53 3.47 6.75 8.97
N GLU A 54 4.61 7.06 9.58
CA GLU A 54 4.64 7.51 10.97
C GLU A 54 3.94 8.86 11.12
N LEU A 55 4.21 9.79 10.22
CA LEU A 55 3.56 11.09 10.15
C LEU A 55 2.04 10.95 10.01
N GLU A 56 1.58 10.11 9.08
CA GLU A 56 0.17 9.86 8.84
C GLU A 56 -0.52 9.30 10.08
N LEU A 57 -0.02 8.21 10.66
CA LEU A 57 -0.60 7.59 11.84
C LEU A 57 -0.59 8.53 13.05
N THR A 58 0.48 9.31 13.24
CA THR A 58 0.60 10.29 14.32
C THR A 58 -0.44 11.40 14.20
N LEU A 59 -0.59 11.96 13.00
CA LEU A 59 -1.55 13.04 12.75
C LEU A 59 -3.00 12.55 12.85
N LEU A 60 -3.31 11.37 12.31
CA LEU A 60 -4.64 10.77 12.43
C LEU A 60 -4.97 10.44 13.90
N TYR A 61 -4.01 9.93 14.68
CA TYR A 61 -4.22 9.70 16.10
C TYR A 61 -4.52 11.01 16.86
N ARG A 62 -3.90 12.12 16.45
CA ARG A 62 -4.17 13.47 16.98
C ARG A 62 -5.48 14.08 16.42
N GLY A 63 -6.30 13.31 15.69
CA GLY A 63 -7.57 13.76 15.12
C GLY A 63 -7.44 14.72 13.94
N LYS A 64 -6.26 14.79 13.31
CA LYS A 64 -6.08 15.56 12.06
C LYS A 64 -6.49 14.70 10.88
N ARG A 65 -6.99 15.33 9.81
CA ARG A 65 -7.49 14.65 8.61
C ARG A 65 -6.73 15.11 7.38
N PHE A 66 -6.64 14.21 6.41
CA PHE A 66 -6.05 14.50 5.10
C PHE A 66 -7.13 14.57 4.04
N TYR A 67 -7.05 15.58 3.21
CA TYR A 67 -7.92 15.78 2.07
C TYR A 67 -7.19 15.39 0.79
N TYR A 68 -7.91 14.82 -0.15
CA TYR A 68 -7.39 14.47 -1.46
C TYR A 68 -7.81 15.53 -2.48
N LEU A 69 -6.86 16.04 -3.24
CA LEU A 69 -7.09 17.01 -4.32
C LEU A 69 -7.01 16.27 -5.67
N PRO A 70 -8.12 15.77 -6.22
CA PRO A 70 -8.12 14.87 -7.38
C PRO A 70 -7.69 15.56 -8.68
N GLU A 71 -7.79 16.89 -8.74
CA GLU A 71 -7.43 17.68 -9.93
C GLU A 71 -6.00 18.21 -9.90
N THR A 72 -5.28 17.96 -8.80
CA THR A 72 -3.87 18.39 -8.65
C THR A 72 -2.94 17.23 -8.88
N PHE A 73 -2.07 17.33 -9.89
CA PHE A 73 -1.18 16.25 -10.29
C PHE A 73 0.26 16.57 -9.90
N VAL A 74 0.91 15.59 -9.28
CA VAL A 74 2.35 15.59 -9.06
C VAL A 74 2.93 14.41 -9.83
N PHE A 75 3.86 14.69 -10.72
CA PHE A 75 4.53 13.67 -11.53
C PHE A 75 5.77 13.18 -10.79
N ASP A 76 5.87 11.87 -10.65
CA ASP A 76 6.95 11.20 -9.92
C ASP A 76 7.54 10.08 -10.79
N GLU A 77 8.86 9.98 -10.80
CA GLU A 77 9.57 8.96 -11.56
C GLU A 77 9.46 7.60 -10.87
N LYS A 78 9.10 6.57 -11.62
CA LYS A 78 8.95 5.20 -11.11
C LYS A 78 10.19 4.36 -11.37
N ILE A 79 10.47 3.47 -10.43
CA ILE A 79 11.60 2.53 -10.53
C ILE A 79 11.45 1.63 -11.75
N GLN A 80 12.51 1.57 -12.56
CA GLN A 80 12.54 0.78 -13.80
C GLN A 80 13.25 -0.56 -13.60
N ASN A 81 14.16 -0.66 -12.62
CA ASN A 81 14.96 -1.85 -12.38
C ASN A 81 14.27 -2.82 -11.40
N THR A 82 14.27 -4.12 -11.74
CA THR A 82 13.65 -5.18 -10.94
C THR A 82 14.32 -5.35 -9.56
N GLY A 83 15.65 -5.17 -9.47
CA GLY A 83 16.38 -5.26 -8.21
C GLY A 83 16.00 -4.15 -7.23
N ASP A 84 15.87 -2.92 -7.73
CA ASP A 84 15.45 -1.75 -6.94
C ASP A 84 13.99 -1.87 -6.53
N PHE A 85 13.13 -2.38 -7.41
CA PHE A 85 11.75 -2.71 -7.10
C PHE A 85 11.63 -3.68 -5.91
N SER A 86 12.41 -4.78 -5.93
CA SER A 86 12.41 -5.76 -4.83
C SER A 86 12.87 -5.13 -3.51
N ARG A 87 13.96 -4.33 -3.53
CA ARG A 87 14.46 -3.61 -2.35
C ARG A 87 13.41 -2.63 -1.80
N GLN A 88 12.76 -1.86 -2.66
CA GLN A 88 11.72 -0.92 -2.28
C GLN A 88 10.53 -1.64 -1.64
N ARG A 89 10.03 -2.74 -2.24
CA ARG A 89 8.91 -3.52 -1.71
C ARG A 89 9.22 -4.15 -0.36
N ARG A 90 10.44 -4.68 -0.19
CA ARG A 90 10.89 -5.19 1.11
C ARG A 90 10.90 -4.12 2.17
N ARG A 91 11.40 -2.92 1.86
CA ARG A 91 11.39 -1.76 2.77
C ARG A 91 9.97 -1.37 3.16
N TRP A 92 9.04 -1.32 2.19
CA TRP A 92 7.65 -0.97 2.45
C TRP A 92 6.93 -2.00 3.34
N LEU A 93 7.15 -3.28 3.08
CA LEU A 93 6.58 -4.36 3.92
C LEU A 93 7.12 -4.30 5.35
N SER A 94 8.43 -4.07 5.50
CA SER A 94 9.06 -3.94 6.82
C SER A 94 8.55 -2.73 7.59
N ALA A 95 8.42 -1.58 6.93
CA ALA A 95 7.85 -0.37 7.51
C ALA A 95 6.39 -0.57 7.91
N GLN A 96 5.58 -1.18 7.05
CA GLN A 96 4.18 -1.50 7.31
C GLN A 96 4.02 -2.33 8.60
N TRP A 97 4.81 -3.39 8.73
CA TRP A 97 4.79 -4.24 9.91
C TRP A 97 5.27 -3.51 11.17
N HIS A 98 6.36 -2.76 11.06
CA HIS A 98 6.89 -1.98 12.17
C HIS A 98 5.87 -0.97 12.72
N TYR A 99 5.26 -0.18 11.84
CA TYR A 99 4.28 0.83 12.27
C TYR A 99 2.96 0.21 12.74
N CYS A 100 2.55 -0.93 12.18
CA CYS A 100 1.44 -1.69 12.71
C CYS A 100 1.67 -2.05 14.19
N GLN A 101 2.82 -2.63 14.52
CA GLN A 101 3.17 -3.00 15.89
C GLN A 101 3.29 -1.78 16.81
N THR A 102 3.93 -0.71 16.34
CA THR A 102 4.16 0.51 17.12
C THR A 102 2.85 1.20 17.50
N PHE A 103 1.89 1.25 16.58
CA PHE A 103 0.63 1.97 16.76
C PHE A 103 -0.53 1.10 17.23
N ALA A 104 -0.42 -0.24 17.20
CA ALA A 104 -1.47 -1.16 17.66
C ALA A 104 -1.91 -0.90 19.11
N LYS A 105 -0.99 -0.49 19.98
CA LYS A 105 -1.27 -0.15 21.39
C LYS A 105 -2.27 1.01 21.55
N PHE A 106 -2.43 1.85 20.54
CA PHE A 106 -3.35 2.98 20.58
C PHE A 106 -4.75 2.64 20.04
N LEU A 107 -4.92 1.44 19.45
CA LEU A 107 -6.18 1.04 18.80
C LEU A 107 -7.37 1.13 19.74
N TRP A 108 -7.25 0.60 20.97
CA TRP A 108 -8.36 0.61 21.91
C TRP A 108 -8.80 2.03 22.28
N LYS A 109 -7.85 2.92 22.55
CA LYS A 109 -8.16 4.34 22.84
C LYS A 109 -8.82 5.03 21.66
N ALA A 110 -8.36 4.74 20.44
CA ALA A 110 -8.92 5.31 19.22
C ALA A 110 -10.35 4.80 18.97
N LEU A 111 -10.64 3.52 19.21
CA LEU A 111 -11.99 2.96 19.11
C LEU A 111 -12.97 3.62 20.09
N VAL A 112 -12.57 3.76 21.36
CA VAL A 112 -13.39 4.44 22.37
C VAL A 112 -13.63 5.91 22.02
N ALA A 113 -12.60 6.59 21.49
CA ALA A 113 -12.69 7.98 21.03
C ALA A 113 -13.41 8.13 19.68
N ARG A 114 -13.86 7.03 19.06
CA ARG A 114 -14.48 7.01 17.71
C ARG A 114 -13.61 7.65 16.62
N ASN A 115 -12.29 7.53 16.75
CA ASN A 115 -11.35 8.00 15.75
C ASN A 115 -11.24 6.97 14.61
N TRP A 116 -12.25 6.96 13.75
CA TRP A 116 -12.37 5.97 12.67
C TRP A 116 -11.27 6.12 11.61
N ASP A 117 -10.78 7.33 11.38
CA ASP A 117 -9.69 7.58 10.42
C ASP A 117 -8.40 6.86 10.85
N PHE A 118 -8.06 6.94 12.14
CA PHE A 118 -6.91 6.21 12.69
C PHE A 118 -7.12 4.69 12.68
N CYS A 119 -8.31 4.24 13.08
CA CYS A 119 -8.64 2.80 13.10
C CYS A 119 -8.58 2.19 11.71
N ASP A 120 -9.17 2.86 10.70
CA ASP A 120 -9.12 2.45 9.30
C ASP A 120 -7.67 2.40 8.81
N LYS A 121 -6.86 3.43 9.09
CA LYS A 121 -5.46 3.46 8.69
C LYS A 121 -4.64 2.37 9.33
N LEU A 122 -4.85 2.09 10.61
CA LEU A 122 -4.17 1.00 11.29
C LEU A 122 -4.59 -0.36 10.70
N PHE A 123 -5.87 -0.55 10.37
CA PHE A 123 -6.35 -1.73 9.65
C PHE A 123 -5.66 -1.89 8.28
N GLN A 124 -5.45 -0.80 7.55
CA GLN A 124 -4.70 -0.82 6.29
C GLN A 124 -3.24 -1.30 6.47
N GLN A 125 -2.61 -1.03 7.63
CA GLN A 125 -1.27 -1.58 7.93
C GLN A 125 -1.31 -3.11 8.15
N LEU A 126 -2.45 -3.69 8.57
CA LEU A 126 -2.63 -5.15 8.66
C LEU A 126 -2.91 -5.80 7.32
N SER A 127 -3.36 -5.03 6.34
CA SER A 127 -3.77 -5.55 5.03
C SER A 127 -2.60 -6.17 4.28
N ILE A 128 -2.80 -7.38 3.79
CA ILE A 128 -1.84 -8.07 2.93
C ILE A 128 -1.71 -7.28 1.60
N PRO A 129 -0.48 -7.05 1.11
CA PRO A 129 -0.29 -6.43 -0.20
C PRO A 129 -1.10 -7.15 -1.29
N ARG A 130 -1.79 -6.38 -2.12
CA ARG A 130 -2.76 -6.88 -3.11
C ARG A 130 -2.24 -8.01 -4.00
N LEU A 131 -0.98 -7.92 -4.46
CA LEU A 131 -0.38 -8.98 -5.27
C LEU A 131 -0.22 -10.28 -4.48
N LEU A 132 0.14 -10.20 -3.21
CA LEU A 132 0.21 -11.36 -2.33
C LEU A 132 -1.18 -11.90 -2.03
N LEU A 133 -2.15 -11.03 -1.77
CA LEU A 133 -3.53 -11.41 -1.56
C LEU A 133 -4.09 -12.17 -2.77
N MET A 134 -3.92 -11.64 -3.99
CA MET A 134 -4.33 -12.32 -5.23
C MET A 134 -3.67 -13.68 -5.38
N GLY A 135 -2.35 -13.74 -5.19
CA GLY A 135 -1.60 -15.00 -5.34
C GLY A 135 -2.01 -16.05 -4.30
N PHE A 136 -2.16 -15.66 -3.04
CA PHE A 136 -2.64 -16.59 -2.01
C PHE A 136 -4.09 -17.02 -2.25
N THR A 137 -4.98 -16.11 -2.66
CA THR A 137 -6.36 -16.48 -3.00
C THR A 137 -6.39 -17.47 -4.16
N PHE A 138 -5.54 -17.28 -5.18
CA PHE A 138 -5.39 -18.25 -6.28
C PHE A 138 -4.89 -19.61 -5.78
N LEU A 139 -3.83 -19.65 -4.97
CA LEU A 139 -3.31 -20.90 -4.41
C LEU A 139 -4.36 -21.63 -3.56
N PHE A 140 -5.11 -20.90 -2.73
CA PHE A 140 -6.21 -21.49 -1.95
C PHE A 140 -7.35 -21.94 -2.85
N SER A 141 -7.67 -21.24 -3.94
CA SER A 141 -8.67 -21.69 -4.91
C SER A 141 -8.31 -23.06 -5.48
N VAL A 142 -7.05 -23.23 -5.90
CA VAL A 142 -6.56 -24.52 -6.43
C VAL A 142 -6.58 -25.59 -5.34
N LEU A 143 -6.00 -25.31 -4.18
CA LEU A 143 -5.91 -26.26 -3.07
C LEU A 143 -7.28 -26.78 -2.63
N PHE A 144 -8.23 -25.87 -2.41
CA PHE A 144 -9.56 -26.24 -1.98
C PHE A 144 -10.40 -26.90 -3.08
N THR A 145 -10.12 -26.63 -4.36
CA THR A 145 -10.75 -27.36 -5.47
C THR A 145 -10.35 -28.84 -5.46
N VAL A 146 -9.05 -29.11 -5.20
CA VAL A 146 -8.55 -30.48 -5.09
C VAL A 146 -9.11 -31.19 -3.85
N TYR A 147 -9.16 -30.50 -2.71
CA TYR A 147 -9.65 -31.05 -1.47
C TYR A 147 -11.17 -31.26 -1.47
N ARG A 148 -11.95 -30.26 -1.87
CA ARG A 148 -13.41 -30.27 -1.94
C ARG A 148 -13.94 -29.23 -2.89
N TRP A 149 -14.50 -29.63 -4.02
CA TRP A 149 -14.98 -28.77 -5.08
C TRP A 149 -15.87 -27.60 -4.63
N THR A 150 -16.82 -27.86 -3.71
CA THR A 150 -17.75 -26.85 -3.19
C THR A 150 -17.04 -25.72 -2.43
N TRP A 151 -15.90 -26.02 -1.79
CA TRP A 151 -15.08 -25.01 -1.13
C TRP A 151 -14.23 -24.23 -2.14
N GLY A 152 -13.72 -24.94 -3.14
CA GLY A 152 -12.98 -24.32 -4.25
C GLY A 152 -13.80 -23.24 -4.95
N LEU A 153 -15.08 -23.49 -5.24
CA LEU A 153 -15.96 -22.51 -5.89
C LEU A 153 -16.04 -21.18 -5.14
N LYS A 154 -16.08 -21.19 -3.80
CA LYS A 154 -16.10 -19.96 -2.99
C LYS A 154 -14.82 -19.15 -3.16
N TRP A 155 -13.67 -19.82 -3.18
CA TRP A 155 -12.38 -19.18 -3.35
C TRP A 155 -12.19 -18.63 -4.78
N TRP A 156 -12.67 -19.36 -5.80
CA TRP A 156 -12.69 -18.84 -7.17
C TRP A 156 -13.58 -17.61 -7.30
N LEU A 157 -14.76 -17.61 -6.68
CA LEU A 157 -15.63 -16.43 -6.65
C LEU A 157 -14.93 -15.24 -5.99
N LEU A 158 -14.28 -15.44 -4.84
CA LEU A 158 -13.51 -14.39 -4.16
C LEU A 158 -12.38 -13.86 -5.05
N LEU A 159 -11.66 -14.72 -5.76
CA LEU A 159 -10.61 -14.31 -6.68
C LEU A 159 -11.15 -13.45 -7.82
N VAL A 160 -12.27 -13.87 -8.42
CA VAL A 160 -12.93 -13.10 -9.50
C VAL A 160 -13.38 -11.74 -8.98
N LEU A 161 -14.05 -11.69 -7.82
CA LEU A 161 -14.50 -10.43 -7.21
C LEU A 161 -13.31 -9.50 -6.91
N LEU A 162 -12.22 -10.03 -6.38
CA LEU A 162 -10.99 -9.27 -6.13
C LEU A 162 -10.38 -8.74 -7.43
N ALA A 163 -10.29 -9.58 -8.47
CA ALA A 163 -9.76 -9.16 -9.77
C ALA A 163 -10.63 -8.07 -10.42
N VAL A 164 -11.96 -8.22 -10.40
CA VAL A 164 -12.89 -7.23 -10.91
C VAL A 164 -12.76 -5.91 -10.13
N ALA A 165 -12.72 -5.96 -8.79
CA ALA A 165 -12.56 -4.77 -7.97
C ALA A 165 -11.27 -4.00 -8.30
N LEU A 166 -10.16 -4.71 -8.49
CA LEU A 166 -8.89 -4.09 -8.86
C LEU A 166 -8.90 -3.53 -10.29
N LEU A 167 -9.53 -4.21 -11.24
CA LEU A 167 -9.65 -3.73 -12.62
C LEU A 167 -10.53 -2.48 -12.72
N VAL A 168 -11.65 -2.44 -11.99
CA VAL A 168 -12.53 -1.26 -11.92
C VAL A 168 -11.80 -0.06 -11.30
N ALA A 169 -10.87 -0.30 -10.37
CA ALA A 169 -10.06 0.74 -9.76
C ALA A 169 -8.97 1.33 -10.69
N VAL A 170 -8.71 0.69 -11.84
CA VAL A 170 -7.76 1.20 -12.84
C VAL A 170 -8.44 2.27 -13.70
N PRO A 171 -7.92 3.51 -13.75
CA PRO A 171 -8.48 4.55 -14.62
C PRO A 171 -8.41 4.15 -16.10
N LYS A 172 -9.42 4.56 -16.87
CA LYS A 172 -9.54 4.22 -18.32
C LYS A 172 -8.27 4.55 -19.13
N ARG A 173 -7.56 5.62 -18.76
CA ARG A 173 -6.29 6.03 -19.42
C ARG A 173 -5.18 4.97 -19.34
N PHE A 174 -5.25 4.03 -18.40
CA PHE A 174 -4.29 2.93 -18.24
C PHE A 174 -4.77 1.61 -18.88
N CYS A 175 -6.01 1.55 -19.36
CA CYS A 175 -6.54 0.38 -20.08
C CYS A 175 -6.00 0.32 -21.52
N THR A 176 -4.71 0.07 -21.64
CA THR A 176 -3.95 -0.01 -22.90
C THR A 176 -3.25 -1.36 -23.01
N SER A 177 -2.61 -1.64 -24.13
CA SER A 177 -1.75 -2.83 -24.31
C SER A 177 -0.69 -2.97 -23.20
N ARG A 178 -0.25 -1.86 -22.60
CA ARG A 178 0.67 -1.85 -21.46
C ARG A 178 0.07 -2.50 -20.20
N LEU A 179 -1.25 -2.40 -20.00
CA LEU A 179 -1.94 -3.11 -18.92
C LEU A 179 -1.84 -4.62 -19.11
N ALA A 180 -2.10 -5.13 -20.32
CA ALA A 180 -1.99 -6.55 -20.62
C ALA A 180 -0.57 -7.08 -20.35
N MET A 181 0.46 -6.36 -20.78
CA MET A 181 1.86 -6.70 -20.48
C MET A 181 2.16 -6.65 -18.97
N ALA A 182 1.54 -5.74 -18.23
CA ALA A 182 1.70 -5.66 -16.78
C ALA A 182 1.03 -6.85 -16.08
N LEU A 183 -0.14 -7.28 -16.53
CA LEU A 183 -0.85 -8.44 -16.00
C LEU A 183 -0.05 -9.75 -16.18
N GLN A 184 0.63 -9.92 -17.30
CA GLN A 184 1.50 -11.09 -17.55
C GLN A 184 2.67 -11.19 -16.53
N LYS A 185 3.10 -10.07 -15.95
CA LYS A 185 4.18 -10.04 -14.95
C LYS A 185 3.70 -10.32 -13.52
N ILE A 186 2.39 -10.46 -13.29
CA ILE A 186 1.82 -10.70 -11.95
C ILE A 186 2.39 -11.95 -11.29
N PRO A 187 2.44 -13.14 -11.96
CA PRO A 187 2.96 -14.36 -11.32
C PRO A 187 4.41 -14.20 -10.86
N TYR A 188 5.26 -13.63 -11.70
CA TYR A 188 6.66 -13.37 -11.35
C TYR A 188 6.78 -12.40 -10.16
N THR A 189 6.00 -11.31 -10.19
CA THR A 189 6.02 -10.30 -9.12
C THR A 189 5.49 -10.86 -7.80
N PHE A 190 4.49 -11.75 -7.85
CA PHE A 190 4.00 -12.49 -6.68
C PHE A 190 5.10 -13.32 -6.04
N LEU A 191 5.81 -14.15 -6.82
CA LEU A 191 6.92 -14.99 -6.31
C LEU A 191 8.02 -14.15 -5.69
N LEU A 192 8.39 -13.05 -6.33
CA LEU A 192 9.38 -12.12 -5.81
C LEU A 192 8.94 -11.49 -4.48
N MET A 193 7.68 -11.07 -4.37
CA MET A 193 7.14 -10.50 -3.13
C MET A 193 6.98 -11.55 -2.03
N ALA A 194 6.54 -12.77 -2.35
CA ALA A 194 6.46 -13.88 -1.41
C ALA A 194 7.85 -14.21 -0.83
N GLY A 195 8.90 -14.24 -1.67
CA GLY A 195 10.28 -14.40 -1.23
C GLY A 195 10.77 -13.27 -0.30
N ASN A 196 10.28 -12.04 -0.49
CA ASN A 196 10.62 -10.91 0.35
C ASN A 196 10.04 -11.01 1.78
N ILE A 197 8.92 -11.72 1.99
CA ILE A 197 8.34 -11.93 3.32
C ILE A 197 9.35 -12.61 4.25
N PHE A 198 10.09 -13.59 3.75
CA PHE A 198 11.09 -14.30 4.54
C PHE A 198 12.35 -13.45 4.85
N LYS A 199 12.53 -12.31 4.16
CA LYS A 199 13.69 -11.42 4.28
C LYS A 199 13.37 -10.10 5.02
N LEU A 200 12.24 -10.01 5.73
CA LEU A 200 11.81 -8.77 6.39
C LEU A 200 12.64 -8.40 7.62
N ARG A 201 13.25 -9.39 8.31
CA ARG A 201 14.03 -9.14 9.51
C ARG A 201 15.21 -8.20 9.22
N GLY A 202 15.29 -7.10 9.98
CA GLY A 202 16.39 -6.13 9.89
C GLY A 202 16.27 -5.07 8.78
N ALA A 203 15.28 -5.14 7.90
CA ALA A 203 15.15 -4.21 6.77
C ALA A 203 14.82 -2.75 7.18
N ASN A 204 14.44 -2.52 8.44
CA ASN A 204 14.10 -1.18 8.96
C ASN A 204 15.19 -0.61 9.91
N LYS A 205 16.34 -1.29 10.05
CA LYS A 205 17.44 -0.83 10.92
C LYS A 205 18.36 0.20 10.25
N THR A 206 18.46 0.17 8.93
CA THR A 206 19.29 1.08 8.14
C THR A 206 18.52 1.60 6.96
N PHE A 207 18.78 2.86 6.60
CA PHE A 207 18.19 3.46 5.40
C PHE A 207 18.75 2.80 4.13
N ILE A 208 17.89 2.12 3.36
CA ILE A 208 18.27 1.51 2.10
C ILE A 208 17.96 2.50 0.98
N HIS A 209 19.01 3.10 0.42
CA HIS A 209 18.87 4.01 -0.72
C HIS A 209 18.41 3.23 -1.97
N THR A 210 17.38 3.71 -2.65
CA THR A 210 16.96 3.24 -3.98
C THR A 210 17.35 4.29 -5.03
N ARG A 211 18.07 3.88 -6.07
CA ARG A 211 18.43 4.78 -7.17
C ARG A 211 17.19 5.04 -8.04
N HIS A 212 16.95 6.30 -8.33
CA HIS A 212 15.95 6.76 -9.30
C HIS A 212 16.71 7.24 -10.55
N GLY A 213 16.10 7.04 -11.71
CA GLY A 213 16.68 7.45 -13.01
C GLY A 213 17.28 6.30 -13.82
N VAL A 214 17.40 6.54 -15.11
CA VAL A 214 18.18 5.72 -16.03
C VAL A 214 19.64 6.03 -15.77
N ALA A 215 20.47 5.03 -15.46
CA ALA A 215 21.91 5.24 -15.49
C ALA A 215 22.28 5.72 -16.90
N GLU A 216 22.67 6.98 -17.03
CA GLU A 216 23.34 7.44 -18.24
C GLU A 216 24.53 6.52 -18.47
N LYS A 217 24.56 5.90 -19.66
CA LYS A 217 25.69 5.11 -20.12
C LYS A 217 26.78 6.05 -20.60
#